data_913271c906bb2c0aef1c4cb177cc68f8
#
_entry.id   913271c906bb2c0aef1c4cb177cc68f8
#
_cell.length_a   1.000
_cell.length_b   1.000
_cell.length_c   1.000
_cell.angle_alpha   90.00
_cell.angle_beta   90.00
_cell.angle_gamma   90.00
#
_symmetry.space_group_name_H-M   'P 1'
#
loop_
_entity.id
_entity.type
_entity.pdbx_description
1 polymer ?
#
loop_
_entity_poly.entity_id
_entity_poly.type
_entity_poly.pdbx_seq_one_letter_code
_entity_poly.pdbx_strand_id
1 'polypeptide(L)'
;LGRAMQMLKMSRKGYLVQADRKQKETEQERQKLLTRMDDIISDLNDLNGKLDQINEKEESLRMHPGDENGAVILDERMAQAKAKRNSFAMGMLISAAAGIFGLILTAIIADSVSVSLIVAVIAAALVGFCGKQQLKYAREFQKRIRMKKRWVSRQEKLRCSKENLRQDYDEKETELCNLKEEYREYEENSFL
;
A
#
# COMPACT_ATOMS: atom_id res chain seq x y z
N LEU A 1 53.12 -66.88 10.03
CA LEU A 1 51.66 -66.81 9.81
C LEU A 1 50.94 -65.91 10.81
N GLY A 2 51.25 -65.92 12.13
CA GLY A 2 50.58 -65.14 13.16
C GLY A 2 50.68 -63.59 13.00
N ARG A 3 51.84 -63.02 12.62
CA ARG A 3 52.04 -61.58 12.44
C ARG A 3 51.28 -61.01 11.22
N ALA A 4 51.22 -61.78 10.12
CA ALA A 4 50.46 -61.37 8.91
C ALA A 4 48.94 -61.34 9.20
N MET A 5 48.41 -62.29 9.98
CA MET A 5 47.00 -62.29 10.39
C MET A 5 46.65 -61.12 11.35
N GLN A 6 47.59 -60.74 12.23
CA GLN A 6 47.37 -59.57 13.08
C GLN A 6 47.37 -58.27 12.29
N MET A 7 48.25 -58.08 11.33
CA MET A 7 48.29 -56.92 10.43
C MET A 7 47.00 -56.78 9.61
N LEU A 8 46.50 -57.89 9.05
CA LEU A 8 45.21 -57.94 8.36
C LEU A 8 44.01 -57.57 9.24
N LYS A 9 44.00 -58.06 10.49
CA LYS A 9 42.96 -57.67 11.45
C LYS A 9 43.02 -56.22 11.85
N MET A 10 44.20 -55.64 12.02
CA MET A 10 44.36 -54.20 12.33
C MET A 10 43.98 -53.30 11.14
N SER A 11 44.38 -53.70 9.92
CA SER A 11 43.98 -53.02 8.68
C SER A 11 42.45 -53.04 8.52
N ARG A 12 41.79 -54.20 8.69
CA ARG A 12 40.31 -54.32 8.61
C ARG A 12 39.59 -53.50 9.66
N LYS A 13 40.11 -53.43 10.90
CA LYS A 13 39.54 -52.52 11.92
C LYS A 13 39.70 -51.05 11.55
N GLY A 14 40.83 -50.65 10.97
CA GLY A 14 41.05 -49.30 10.49
C GLY A 14 40.09 -48.89 9.36
N TYR A 15 39.82 -49.78 8.41
CA TYR A 15 38.85 -49.56 7.34
C TYR A 15 37.42 -49.43 7.88
N LEU A 16 37.03 -50.28 8.82
CA LEU A 16 35.68 -50.24 9.42
C LEU A 16 35.45 -48.93 10.21
N VAL A 17 36.46 -48.47 10.96
CA VAL A 17 36.38 -47.20 11.70
C VAL A 17 36.31 -46.02 10.77
N GLN A 18 37.06 -46.03 9.66
CA GLN A 18 36.98 -44.98 8.65
C GLN A 18 35.64 -44.96 7.89
N ALA A 19 35.09 -46.15 7.57
CA ALA A 19 33.77 -46.24 6.93
C ALA A 19 32.67 -45.75 7.87
N ASP A 20 32.68 -46.12 9.15
CA ASP A 20 31.72 -45.64 10.17
C ASP A 20 31.82 -44.11 10.39
N ARG A 21 33.04 -43.59 10.34
CA ARG A 21 33.27 -42.13 10.46
C ARG A 21 32.72 -41.37 9.26
N LYS A 22 33.00 -41.83 8.05
CA LYS A 22 32.44 -41.26 6.82
C LYS A 22 30.91 -41.32 6.80
N GLN A 23 30.35 -42.46 7.19
CA GLN A 23 28.90 -42.62 7.25
C GLN A 23 28.24 -41.65 8.25
N LYS A 24 28.87 -41.41 9.42
CA LYS A 24 28.39 -40.42 10.38
C LYS A 24 28.51 -38.97 9.86
N GLU A 25 29.62 -38.66 9.19
CA GLU A 25 29.81 -37.34 8.58
C GLU A 25 28.73 -37.09 7.50
N THR A 26 28.48 -38.07 6.66
CA THR A 26 27.45 -38.04 5.63
C THR A 26 26.06 -37.83 6.21
N GLU A 27 25.70 -38.57 7.25
CA GLU A 27 24.39 -38.45 7.93
C GLU A 27 24.23 -37.08 8.61
N GLN A 28 25.31 -36.53 9.17
CA GLN A 28 25.30 -35.17 9.73
C GLN A 28 25.07 -34.07 8.68
N GLU A 29 25.70 -34.21 7.51
CA GLU A 29 25.49 -33.25 6.39
C GLU A 29 24.06 -33.36 5.87
N ARG A 30 23.55 -34.57 5.70
CA ARG A 30 22.16 -34.82 5.32
C ARG A 30 21.17 -34.16 6.28
N GLN A 31 21.38 -34.33 7.57
CA GLN A 31 20.53 -33.72 8.60
C GLN A 31 20.60 -32.20 8.59
N LYS A 32 21.77 -31.63 8.33
CA LYS A 32 21.92 -30.16 8.19
C LYS A 32 21.13 -29.63 7.01
N LEU A 33 21.19 -30.29 5.85
CA LEU A 33 20.42 -29.89 4.67
C LEU A 33 18.91 -29.96 4.94
N LEU A 34 18.44 -31.07 5.55
CA LEU A 34 17.03 -31.20 5.91
C LEU A 34 16.57 -30.12 6.89
N THR A 35 17.37 -29.80 7.92
CA THR A 35 17.03 -28.76 8.87
C THR A 35 16.92 -27.38 8.18
N ARG A 36 17.87 -27.07 7.28
CA ARG A 36 17.81 -25.81 6.50
C ARG A 36 16.58 -25.76 5.59
N MET A 37 16.19 -26.88 4.98
CA MET A 37 14.98 -26.94 4.17
C MET A 37 13.72 -26.72 5.03
N ASP A 38 13.65 -27.29 6.22
CA ASP A 38 12.53 -27.11 7.15
C ASP A 38 12.45 -25.66 7.64
N ASP A 39 13.59 -25.01 7.92
CA ASP A 39 13.64 -23.61 8.31
C ASP A 39 13.10 -22.71 7.19
N ILE A 40 13.51 -22.95 5.93
CA ILE A 40 13.02 -22.17 4.78
C ILE A 40 11.53 -22.42 4.53
N ILE A 41 11.03 -23.63 4.70
CA ILE A 41 9.60 -23.94 4.58
C ILE A 41 8.81 -23.19 5.66
N SER A 42 9.35 -23.11 6.88
CA SER A 42 8.75 -22.32 7.95
C SER A 42 8.71 -20.82 7.62
N ASP A 43 9.80 -20.27 7.09
CA ASP A 43 9.88 -18.88 6.65
C ASP A 43 8.87 -18.59 5.52
N LEU A 44 8.75 -19.49 4.54
CA LEU A 44 7.78 -19.37 3.44
C LEU A 44 6.33 -19.35 3.95
N ASN A 45 6.01 -20.19 4.94
CA ASN A 45 4.68 -20.21 5.56
C ASN A 45 4.39 -18.91 6.31
N ASP A 46 5.38 -18.34 7.01
CA ASP A 46 5.24 -17.05 7.70
C ASP A 46 5.05 -15.89 6.71
N LEU A 47 5.82 -15.88 5.61
CA LEU A 47 5.67 -14.90 4.52
C LEU A 47 4.30 -14.99 3.85
N ASN A 48 3.80 -16.20 3.61
CA ASN A 48 2.46 -16.41 3.05
C ASN A 48 1.37 -15.89 4.00
N GLY A 49 1.49 -16.17 5.30
CA GLY A 49 0.59 -15.61 6.31
C GLY A 49 0.61 -14.06 6.37
N LYS A 50 1.77 -13.45 6.17
CA LYS A 50 1.88 -11.98 6.06
C LYS A 50 1.25 -11.44 4.78
N LEU A 51 1.40 -12.14 3.66
CA LEU A 51 0.74 -11.79 2.39
C LEU A 51 -0.79 -11.86 2.52
N ASP A 52 -1.32 -12.88 3.18
CA ASP A 52 -2.76 -13.02 3.44
C ASP A 52 -3.29 -11.88 4.32
N GLN A 53 -2.55 -11.48 5.36
CA GLN A 53 -2.93 -10.31 6.17
C GLN A 53 -2.94 -8.99 5.36
N ILE A 54 -2.02 -8.84 4.39
CA ILE A 54 -2.02 -7.65 3.52
C ILE A 54 -3.20 -7.71 2.55
N ASN A 55 -3.52 -8.87 1.99
CA ASN A 55 -4.68 -9.06 1.14
C ASN A 55 -5.99 -8.74 1.90
N GLU A 56 -6.13 -9.21 3.12
CA GLU A 56 -7.27 -8.88 4.00
C GLU A 56 -7.37 -7.36 4.29
N LYS A 57 -6.24 -6.71 4.56
CA LYS A 57 -6.20 -5.25 4.73
C LYS A 57 -6.54 -4.51 3.45
N GLU A 58 -6.09 -4.99 2.31
CA GLU A 58 -6.42 -4.45 1.00
C GLU A 58 -7.92 -4.60 0.72
N GLU A 59 -8.50 -5.76 1.03
CA GLU A 59 -9.93 -6.03 0.90
C GLU A 59 -10.75 -5.21 1.88
N SER A 60 -10.33 -5.07 3.13
CA SER A 60 -10.99 -4.21 4.13
C SER A 60 -10.96 -2.74 3.74
N LEU A 61 -9.91 -2.28 3.07
CA LEU A 61 -9.84 -0.95 2.48
C LEU A 61 -10.78 -0.82 1.27
N ARG A 62 -11.05 -1.90 0.56
CA ARG A 62 -12.05 -1.94 -0.52
C ARG A 62 -13.49 -1.95 0.00
N MET A 63 -13.76 -2.68 1.07
CA MET A 63 -15.10 -2.83 1.68
C MET A 63 -15.58 -1.60 2.48
N HIS A 64 -14.72 -0.67 2.86
CA HIS A 64 -15.11 0.57 3.53
C HIS A 64 -15.52 1.64 2.49
N PRO A 65 -16.35 2.65 2.83
CA PRO A 65 -16.89 3.65 1.87
C PRO A 65 -15.82 4.54 1.24
N GLY A 66 -14.72 3.95 0.87
CA GLY A 66 -13.59 4.37 0.08
C GLY A 66 -13.25 3.44 -1.07
N ASP A 67 -14.08 2.47 -1.38
CA ASP A 67 -13.98 1.51 -2.48
C ASP A 67 -13.63 2.11 -3.84
N GLU A 68 -13.34 1.28 -4.87
CA GLU A 68 -13.27 1.73 -6.26
C GLU A 68 -14.48 2.60 -6.60
N ASN A 69 -15.67 2.22 -6.11
CA ASN A 69 -16.84 3.09 -6.09
C ASN A 69 -16.61 4.33 -5.18
N GLY A 70 -15.91 4.22 -4.07
CA GLY A 70 -15.57 5.31 -3.17
C GLY A 70 -14.61 6.32 -3.77
N ALA A 71 -13.64 5.90 -4.58
CA ALA A 71 -12.79 6.81 -5.33
C ALA A 71 -13.58 7.54 -6.41
N VAL A 72 -14.44 6.84 -7.14
CA VAL A 72 -15.34 7.43 -8.13
C VAL A 72 -16.35 8.37 -7.46
N ILE A 73 -16.99 7.93 -6.37
CA ILE A 73 -17.92 8.77 -5.56
C ILE A 73 -17.18 9.97 -4.97
N LEU A 74 -15.93 9.81 -4.55
CA LEU A 74 -15.12 10.90 -4.02
C LEU A 74 -14.79 11.91 -5.11
N ASP A 75 -14.46 11.44 -6.32
CA ASP A 75 -14.19 12.27 -7.47
C ASP A 75 -15.45 12.99 -7.97
N GLU A 76 -16.59 12.32 -8.03
CA GLU A 76 -17.89 12.97 -8.32
C GLU A 76 -18.26 14.02 -7.27
N ARG A 77 -18.15 13.69 -5.99
CA ARG A 77 -18.41 14.66 -4.91
C ARG A 77 -17.42 15.81 -4.91
N MET A 78 -16.16 15.60 -5.32
CA MET A 78 -15.18 16.66 -5.53
C MET A 78 -15.56 17.54 -6.73
N ALA A 79 -15.98 16.94 -7.84
CA ALA A 79 -16.46 17.67 -9.02
C ALA A 79 -17.71 18.51 -8.68
N GLN A 80 -18.68 17.94 -7.96
CA GLN A 80 -19.86 18.68 -7.48
C GLN A 80 -19.50 19.82 -6.53
N ALA A 81 -18.56 19.61 -5.60
CA ALA A 81 -18.11 20.66 -4.69
C ALA A 81 -17.36 21.78 -5.45
N LYS A 82 -16.58 21.41 -6.46
CA LYS A 82 -15.92 22.38 -7.37
C LYS A 82 -16.93 23.16 -8.19
N ALA A 83 -17.93 22.49 -8.78
CA ALA A 83 -18.99 23.11 -9.53
C ALA A 83 -19.80 24.12 -8.69
N LYS A 84 -20.23 23.69 -7.48
CA LYS A 84 -20.93 24.57 -6.52
C LYS A 84 -20.06 25.75 -6.11
N ARG A 85 -18.78 25.55 -5.81
CA ARG A 85 -17.86 26.65 -5.50
C ARG A 85 -17.77 27.67 -6.65
N ASN A 86 -17.63 27.19 -7.89
CA ASN A 86 -17.53 28.04 -9.05
C ASN A 86 -18.86 28.80 -9.32
N SER A 87 -20.00 28.10 -9.10
CA SER A 87 -21.33 28.72 -9.22
C SER A 87 -21.51 29.87 -8.22
N PHE A 88 -21.09 29.68 -6.95
CA PHE A 88 -21.14 30.77 -5.95
C PHE A 88 -20.12 31.88 -6.22
N ALA A 89 -18.96 31.56 -6.78
CA ALA A 89 -18.00 32.61 -7.22
C ALA A 89 -18.57 33.46 -8.33
N MET A 90 -19.21 32.84 -9.35
CA MET A 90 -19.93 33.54 -10.41
C MET A 90 -21.08 34.36 -9.84
N GLY A 91 -21.88 33.80 -8.95
CA GLY A 91 -22.96 34.51 -8.26
C GLY A 91 -22.46 35.79 -7.53
N MET A 92 -21.31 35.68 -6.87
CA MET A 92 -20.67 36.77 -6.18
C MET A 92 -20.24 37.91 -7.18
N LEU A 93 -19.64 37.52 -8.32
CA LEU A 93 -19.24 38.47 -9.35
C LEU A 93 -20.47 39.16 -9.99
N ILE A 94 -21.52 38.39 -10.30
CA ILE A 94 -22.76 38.93 -10.87
C ILE A 94 -23.44 39.87 -9.87
N SER A 95 -23.52 39.49 -8.59
CA SER A 95 -24.11 40.32 -7.54
C SER A 95 -23.33 41.61 -7.30
N ALA A 96 -22.01 41.57 -7.36
CA ALA A 96 -21.17 42.75 -7.25
C ALA A 96 -21.36 43.68 -8.46
N ALA A 97 -21.35 43.14 -9.67
CA ALA A 97 -21.57 43.93 -10.90
C ALA A 97 -22.97 44.54 -10.91
N ALA A 98 -24.01 43.77 -10.56
CA ALA A 98 -25.39 44.27 -10.47
C ALA A 98 -25.54 45.35 -9.38
N GLY A 99 -24.83 45.19 -8.25
CA GLY A 99 -24.80 46.20 -7.20
C GLY A 99 -24.16 47.53 -7.64
N ILE A 100 -23.02 47.43 -8.32
CA ILE A 100 -22.32 48.62 -8.87
C ILE A 100 -23.22 49.32 -9.93
N PHE A 101 -23.81 48.54 -10.85
CA PHE A 101 -24.69 49.08 -11.88
C PHE A 101 -25.95 49.70 -11.29
N GLY A 102 -26.54 49.05 -10.25
CA GLY A 102 -27.68 49.60 -9.51
C GLY A 102 -27.36 50.91 -8.82
N LEU A 103 -26.18 51.06 -8.23
CA LEU A 103 -25.72 52.32 -7.62
C LEU A 103 -25.55 53.43 -8.64
N ILE A 104 -25.00 53.13 -9.82
CA ILE A 104 -24.83 54.09 -10.90
C ILE A 104 -26.21 54.58 -11.42
N LEU A 105 -27.13 53.62 -11.64
CA LEU A 105 -28.48 53.94 -12.07
C LEU A 105 -29.25 54.78 -11.04
N THR A 106 -29.15 54.45 -9.76
CA THR A 106 -29.82 55.24 -8.71
C THR A 106 -29.22 56.64 -8.55
N ALA A 107 -27.90 56.79 -8.77
CA ALA A 107 -27.25 58.09 -8.76
C ALA A 107 -27.67 58.98 -9.97
N ILE A 108 -28.04 58.36 -11.11
CA ILE A 108 -28.45 59.12 -12.30
C ILE A 108 -29.96 59.45 -12.27
N ILE A 109 -30.81 58.54 -11.78
CA ILE A 109 -32.28 58.65 -11.95
C ILE A 109 -32.97 59.12 -10.67
N ALA A 110 -32.47 58.76 -9.51
CA ALA A 110 -33.08 59.08 -8.23
C ALA A 110 -32.22 60.07 -7.46
N ASP A 111 -32.70 61.32 -7.34
CA ASP A 111 -32.11 62.35 -6.46
C ASP A 111 -32.23 61.97 -4.95
N SER A 112 -32.54 60.70 -4.65
CA SER A 112 -32.82 60.20 -3.31
C SER A 112 -31.67 59.30 -2.79
N VAL A 113 -30.88 59.81 -1.90
CA VAL A 113 -29.80 59.13 -1.16
C VAL A 113 -30.30 57.87 -0.49
N SER A 114 -31.56 57.83 -0.04
CA SER A 114 -32.17 56.68 0.67
C SER A 114 -32.29 55.42 -0.20
N VAL A 115 -32.61 55.55 -1.49
CA VAL A 115 -32.75 54.44 -2.42
C VAL A 115 -31.36 53.83 -2.74
N SER A 116 -30.36 54.68 -2.96
CA SER A 116 -28.97 54.25 -3.16
C SER A 116 -28.44 53.45 -1.99
N LEU A 117 -28.77 53.85 -0.77
CA LEU A 117 -28.32 53.17 0.46
C LEU A 117 -28.96 51.79 0.60
N ILE A 118 -30.25 51.66 0.30
CA ILE A 118 -30.94 50.36 0.29
C ILE A 118 -30.33 49.38 -0.72
N VAL A 119 -30.08 49.85 -1.95
CA VAL A 119 -29.45 49.02 -3.00
C VAL A 119 -28.04 48.57 -2.59
N ALA A 120 -27.25 49.45 -2.01
CA ALA A 120 -25.90 49.13 -1.51
C ALA A 120 -25.95 48.05 -0.39
N VAL A 121 -26.88 48.15 0.57
CA VAL A 121 -27.04 47.19 1.64
C VAL A 121 -27.45 45.83 1.10
N ILE A 122 -28.41 45.76 0.17
CA ILE A 122 -28.82 44.50 -0.47
C ILE A 122 -27.67 43.86 -1.24
N ALA A 123 -26.92 44.65 -2.05
CA ALA A 123 -25.78 44.13 -2.79
C ALA A 123 -24.69 43.60 -1.85
N ALA A 124 -24.36 44.33 -0.79
CA ALA A 124 -23.40 43.88 0.21
C ALA A 124 -23.82 42.60 0.92
N ALA A 125 -25.11 42.48 1.25
CA ALA A 125 -25.68 41.26 1.88
C ALA A 125 -25.56 40.06 0.94
N LEU A 126 -25.88 40.21 -0.35
CA LEU A 126 -25.77 39.16 -1.36
C LEU A 126 -24.31 38.71 -1.58
N VAL A 127 -23.37 39.67 -1.72
CA VAL A 127 -21.94 39.37 -1.85
C VAL A 127 -21.43 38.66 -0.60
N GLY A 128 -21.80 39.11 0.59
CA GLY A 128 -21.42 38.48 1.86
C GLY A 128 -21.96 37.04 2.00
N PHE A 129 -23.23 36.81 1.61
CA PHE A 129 -23.83 35.47 1.61
C PHE A 129 -23.12 34.55 0.63
N CYS A 130 -22.90 34.94 -0.62
CA CYS A 130 -22.18 34.14 -1.62
C CYS A 130 -20.74 33.88 -1.21
N GLY A 131 -20.04 34.84 -0.64
CA GLY A 131 -18.69 34.68 -0.11
C GLY A 131 -18.61 33.66 1.04
N LYS A 132 -19.55 33.73 1.98
CA LYS A 132 -19.63 32.74 3.09
C LYS A 132 -19.86 31.31 2.58
N GLN A 133 -20.74 31.12 1.60
CA GLN A 133 -20.99 29.83 0.97
C GLN A 133 -19.77 29.33 0.20
N GLN A 134 -19.12 30.20 -0.54
CA GLN A 134 -17.88 29.87 -1.26
C GLN A 134 -16.79 29.36 -0.30
N LEU A 135 -16.57 30.02 0.83
CA LEU A 135 -15.61 29.60 1.84
C LEU A 135 -15.96 28.24 2.45
N LYS A 136 -17.25 27.98 2.71
CA LYS A 136 -17.72 26.69 3.20
C LYS A 136 -17.38 25.57 2.22
N TYR A 137 -17.73 25.70 0.96
CA TYR A 137 -17.43 24.68 -0.07
C TYR A 137 -15.94 24.54 -0.35
N ALA A 138 -15.16 25.63 -0.28
CA ALA A 138 -13.72 25.57 -0.40
C ALA A 138 -13.09 24.73 0.74
N ARG A 139 -13.54 24.90 1.97
CA ARG A 139 -13.08 24.09 3.14
C ARG A 139 -13.45 22.61 2.98
N GLU A 140 -14.67 22.33 2.54
CA GLU A 140 -15.12 20.94 2.28
C GLU A 140 -14.30 20.30 1.17
N PHE A 141 -14.03 21.01 0.08
CA PHE A 141 -13.19 20.56 -1.00
C PHE A 141 -11.75 20.22 -0.54
N GLN A 142 -11.14 21.11 0.26
CA GLN A 142 -9.81 20.84 0.81
C GLN A 142 -9.79 19.63 1.75
N LYS A 143 -10.83 19.42 2.57
CA LYS A 143 -10.94 18.22 3.42
C LYS A 143 -10.96 16.95 2.57
N ARG A 144 -11.73 16.93 1.48
CA ARG A 144 -11.84 15.78 0.56
C ARG A 144 -10.52 15.50 -0.15
N ILE A 145 -9.80 16.54 -0.61
CA ILE A 145 -8.45 16.38 -1.18
C ILE A 145 -7.50 15.71 -0.17
N ARG A 146 -7.51 16.17 1.08
CA ARG A 146 -6.67 15.57 2.14
C ARG A 146 -7.03 14.11 2.40
N MET A 147 -8.32 13.76 2.39
CA MET A 147 -8.78 12.38 2.53
C MET A 147 -8.32 11.52 1.35
N LYS A 148 -8.49 11.99 0.10
CA LYS A 148 -8.02 11.29 -1.10
C LYS A 148 -6.50 11.06 -1.07
N LYS A 149 -5.71 12.07 -0.71
CA LYS A 149 -4.25 11.93 -0.58
C LYS A 149 -3.86 10.88 0.47
N ARG A 150 -4.53 10.87 1.62
CA ARG A 150 -4.28 9.87 2.67
C ARG A 150 -4.64 8.46 2.23
N TRP A 151 -5.74 8.30 1.51
CA TRP A 151 -6.19 7.01 0.98
C TRP A 151 -5.22 6.47 -0.07
N VAL A 152 -4.85 7.29 -1.07
CA VAL A 152 -3.85 6.93 -2.09
C VAL A 152 -2.50 6.57 -1.45
N SER A 153 -2.04 7.35 -0.47
CA SER A 153 -0.79 7.04 0.24
C SER A 153 -0.86 5.72 1.02
N ARG A 154 -2.03 5.35 1.57
CA ARG A 154 -2.21 4.04 2.23
C ARG A 154 -2.19 2.89 1.24
N GLN A 155 -2.88 3.03 0.11
CA GLN A 155 -2.85 2.02 -0.96
C GLN A 155 -1.44 1.81 -1.49
N GLU A 156 -0.70 2.88 -1.74
CA GLU A 156 0.67 2.81 -2.24
C GLU A 156 1.60 2.10 -1.24
N LYS A 157 1.46 2.41 0.06
CA LYS A 157 2.22 1.69 1.11
C LYS A 157 1.92 0.21 1.16
N LEU A 158 0.64 -0.19 1.05
CA LEU A 158 0.25 -1.60 1.03
C LEU A 158 0.77 -2.30 -0.22
N ARG A 159 0.68 -1.66 -1.37
CA ARG A 159 1.20 -2.18 -2.63
C ARG A 159 2.71 -2.41 -2.55
N CYS A 160 3.45 -1.41 -2.08
CA CYS A 160 4.90 -1.51 -1.91
C CYS A 160 5.29 -2.62 -0.91
N SER A 161 4.56 -2.72 0.21
CA SER A 161 4.77 -3.79 1.20
C SER A 161 4.48 -5.18 0.62
N LYS A 162 3.43 -5.31 -0.20
CA LYS A 162 3.06 -6.55 -0.88
C LYS A 162 4.11 -6.96 -1.92
N GLU A 163 4.65 -6.00 -2.64
CA GLU A 163 5.68 -6.20 -3.66
C GLU A 163 7.00 -6.69 -3.04
N ASN A 164 7.42 -6.06 -1.93
CA ASN A 164 8.60 -6.48 -1.17
C ASN A 164 8.43 -7.91 -0.60
N LEU A 165 7.27 -8.21 0.01
CA LEU A 165 7.02 -9.55 0.54
C LEU A 165 6.96 -10.63 -0.55
N ARG A 166 6.49 -10.31 -1.75
CA ARG A 166 6.54 -11.22 -2.88
C ARG A 166 7.98 -11.48 -3.32
N GLN A 167 8.79 -10.44 -3.38
CA GLN A 167 10.20 -10.59 -3.72
C GLN A 167 10.92 -11.48 -2.70
N ASP A 168 10.70 -11.25 -1.39
CA ASP A 168 11.27 -12.10 -0.32
C ASP A 168 10.79 -13.55 -0.46
N TYR A 169 9.53 -13.77 -0.82
CA TYR A 169 8.97 -15.11 -1.06
C TYR A 169 9.64 -15.80 -2.24
N ASP A 170 9.78 -15.12 -3.38
CA ASP A 170 10.39 -15.65 -4.59
C ASP A 170 11.89 -15.98 -4.36
N GLU A 171 12.60 -15.16 -3.57
CA GLU A 171 13.98 -15.44 -3.16
C GLU A 171 14.07 -16.72 -2.31
N LYS A 172 13.19 -16.87 -1.32
CA LYS A 172 13.15 -18.05 -0.45
C LYS A 172 12.74 -19.32 -1.20
N GLU A 173 11.80 -19.22 -2.13
CA GLU A 173 11.39 -20.33 -2.99
C GLU A 173 12.56 -20.80 -3.88
N THR A 174 13.32 -19.85 -4.42
CA THR A 174 14.54 -20.15 -5.21
C THR A 174 15.61 -20.83 -4.34
N GLU A 175 15.83 -20.34 -3.12
CA GLU A 175 16.77 -20.96 -2.17
C GLU A 175 16.35 -22.39 -1.84
N LEU A 176 15.05 -22.63 -1.61
CA LEU A 176 14.52 -23.97 -1.37
C LEU A 176 14.70 -24.90 -2.58
N CYS A 177 14.51 -24.39 -3.79
CA CYS A 177 14.72 -25.15 -5.01
C CYS A 177 16.18 -25.59 -5.15
N ASN A 178 17.11 -24.68 -4.93
CA ASN A 178 18.55 -24.97 -4.97
C ASN A 178 18.97 -26.00 -3.91
N LEU A 179 18.45 -25.88 -2.69
CA LEU A 179 18.73 -26.86 -1.64
C LEU A 179 18.15 -28.24 -1.93
N LYS A 180 17.01 -28.32 -2.59
CA LYS A 180 16.43 -29.59 -3.05
C LYS A 180 17.29 -30.27 -4.13
N GLU A 181 17.86 -29.48 -5.04
CA GLU A 181 18.81 -30.01 -6.03
C GLU A 181 20.09 -30.51 -5.37
N GLU A 182 20.67 -29.71 -4.45
CA GLU A 182 21.85 -30.11 -3.68
C GLU A 182 21.61 -31.39 -2.88
N TYR A 183 20.44 -31.52 -2.24
CA TYR A 183 20.05 -32.73 -1.52
C TYR A 183 19.92 -33.94 -2.45
N ARG A 184 19.35 -33.77 -3.64
CA ARG A 184 19.23 -34.83 -4.65
C ARG A 184 20.59 -35.30 -5.15
N GLU A 185 21.49 -34.37 -5.50
CA GLU A 185 22.86 -34.68 -5.91
C GLU A 185 23.61 -35.43 -4.79
N TYR A 186 23.36 -35.03 -3.54
CA TYR A 186 23.96 -35.69 -2.39
C TYR A 186 23.45 -37.13 -2.21
N GLU A 187 22.17 -37.38 -2.39
CA GLU A 187 21.61 -38.75 -2.38
C GLU A 187 22.21 -39.61 -3.51
N GLU A 188 22.25 -39.09 -4.75
CA GLU A 188 22.80 -39.81 -5.89
C GLU A 188 24.27 -40.21 -5.67
N ASN A 189 25.08 -39.30 -5.12
CA ASN A 189 26.50 -39.54 -4.83
C ASN A 189 26.73 -40.43 -3.62
N SER A 190 25.75 -40.59 -2.73
CA SER A 190 25.87 -41.47 -1.55
C SER A 190 25.57 -42.94 -1.86
N PHE A 191 24.97 -43.24 -3.01
CA PHE A 191 24.70 -44.59 -3.51
C PHE A 191 25.80 -45.18 -4.41
N LEU A 192 26.80 -44.38 -4.80
CA LEU A 192 27.98 -44.81 -5.55
C LEU A 192 29.17 -45.09 -4.61
#